data_fe165a43997c5ee1d3cf031cbae884b6
#
_entry.id   fe165a43997c5ee1d3cf031cbae884b6
#
_cell.length_a   1.000
_cell.length_b   1.000
_cell.length_c   1.000
_cell.angle_alpha   90.00
_cell.angle_beta   90.00
_cell.angle_gamma   90.00
#
_symmetry.space_group_name_H-M   'P 1'
#
loop_
_entity.id
_entity.type
_entity.pdbx_description
1 polymer ?
#
loop_
_entity_poly.entity_id
_entity_poly.type
_entity_poly.pdbx_seq_one_letter_code
_entity_poly.pdbx_strand_id
1 'polypeptide(L)'
;MADRVEPTAAAAGTPTRPGPSAPTIRTTLFVSVLVLGVAALVYVVRYALLIVNRNTLLNSWVAAGADWLGVLASVAAVAAVLASGAMLILWLIARRAAAFAHHGLPEPRSPRALWAGCVVPLANLLWAPVYVIELAILEDHYARIRRPIVQWWVAWVASYLVSVFAMATSFARDAQGIANNTITMVFAYLLAALTVAAAARVFEGFERKPVERPAHRWVVVSEDRAPTPAPVELEGREAAALRV
;
A
#
# COMPACT_ATOMS: atom_id res chain seq x y z
N MET A 1 36.20 26.49 39.00
CA MET A 1 36.51 25.79 37.74
C MET A 1 35.20 25.08 37.36
N ALA A 2 34.39 25.71 36.53
CA ALA A 2 33.10 25.17 36.12
C ALA A 2 33.29 24.47 34.77
N ASP A 3 33.18 23.15 34.75
CA ASP A 3 33.20 22.33 33.56
C ASP A 3 31.97 22.67 32.71
N ARG A 4 32.24 23.36 31.60
CA ARG A 4 31.24 23.64 30.56
C ARG A 4 31.10 22.35 29.75
N VAL A 5 30.07 21.53 30.06
CA VAL A 5 29.64 20.41 29.21
C VAL A 5 29.16 21.02 27.89
N GLU A 6 29.99 20.93 26.85
CA GLU A 6 29.56 21.24 25.48
C GLU A 6 28.44 20.27 25.09
N PRO A 7 27.31 20.77 24.57
CA PRO A 7 26.28 19.86 24.03
C PRO A 7 26.88 19.16 22.83
N THR A 8 27.11 17.86 22.98
CA THR A 8 27.49 16.95 21.89
C THR A 8 26.57 17.19 20.71
N ALA A 9 27.14 17.66 19.61
CA ALA A 9 26.41 17.90 18.36
C ALA A 9 25.59 16.66 18.03
N ALA A 10 24.27 16.81 18.05
CA ALA A 10 23.34 15.78 17.64
C ALA A 10 23.80 15.26 16.28
N ALA A 11 24.05 13.97 16.19
CA ALA A 11 24.47 13.29 14.99
C ALA A 11 23.59 13.74 13.83
N ALA A 12 24.20 14.48 12.90
CA ALA A 12 23.52 14.92 11.69
C ALA A 12 23.02 13.68 10.97
N GLY A 13 21.69 13.44 11.07
CA GLY A 13 21.04 12.30 10.47
C GLY A 13 21.38 12.29 8.98
N THR A 14 21.87 11.15 8.50
CA THR A 14 22.14 10.92 7.08
C THR A 14 20.92 11.40 6.28
N PRO A 15 21.08 12.27 5.26
CA PRO A 15 19.95 12.81 4.53
C PRO A 15 19.11 11.64 3.96
N THR A 16 17.89 11.51 4.45
CA THR A 16 16.95 10.47 3.97
C THR A 16 16.67 10.76 2.51
N ARG A 17 17.06 9.84 1.63
CA ARG A 17 16.82 9.96 0.19
C ARG A 17 15.32 10.08 -0.03
N PRO A 18 14.82 11.13 -0.70
CA PRO A 18 13.40 11.27 -0.94
C PRO A 18 12.89 10.09 -1.75
N GLY A 19 11.81 9.45 -1.29
CA GLY A 19 11.15 8.37 -2.01
C GLY A 19 10.43 8.88 -3.26
N PRO A 20 9.94 7.95 -4.13
CA PRO A 20 9.14 8.33 -5.29
C PRO A 20 7.88 9.09 -4.87
N SER A 21 7.47 10.06 -5.70
CA SER A 21 6.29 10.87 -5.40
C SER A 21 5.00 10.04 -5.49
N ALA A 22 4.00 10.35 -4.66
CA ALA A 22 2.71 9.64 -4.65
C ALA A 22 2.00 9.66 -6.03
N PRO A 23 1.98 10.76 -6.79
CA PRO A 23 1.43 10.76 -8.15
C PRO A 23 2.13 9.77 -9.08
N THR A 24 3.47 9.71 -9.03
CA THR A 24 4.24 8.77 -9.86
C THR A 24 3.88 7.32 -9.55
N ILE A 25 3.75 6.97 -8.26
CA ILE A 25 3.36 5.62 -7.85
C ILE A 25 1.96 5.29 -8.36
N ARG A 26 0.98 6.20 -8.18
CA ARG A 26 -0.40 6.03 -8.67
C ARG A 26 -0.44 5.78 -10.16
N THR A 27 0.27 6.60 -10.93
CA THR A 27 0.33 6.45 -12.39
C THR A 27 0.95 5.11 -12.78
N THR A 28 2.06 4.71 -12.14
CA THR A 28 2.71 3.42 -12.43
C THR A 28 1.79 2.25 -12.12
N LEU A 29 1.11 2.25 -10.97
CA LEU A 29 0.17 1.19 -10.60
C LEU A 29 -1.04 1.14 -11.55
N PHE A 30 -1.59 2.29 -11.92
CA PHE A 30 -2.71 2.38 -12.87
C PHE A 30 -2.32 1.85 -14.25
N VAL A 31 -1.18 2.30 -14.79
CA VAL A 31 -0.65 1.81 -16.08
C VAL A 31 -0.41 0.31 -16.03
N SER A 32 0.12 -0.20 -14.93
CA SER A 32 0.35 -1.64 -14.79
C SER A 32 -0.94 -2.45 -14.77
N VAL A 33 -2.00 -1.98 -14.12
CA VAL A 33 -3.33 -2.62 -14.19
C VAL A 33 -3.85 -2.63 -15.62
N LEU A 34 -3.70 -1.51 -16.37
CA LEU A 34 -4.10 -1.43 -17.78
C LEU A 34 -3.32 -2.41 -18.64
N VAL A 35 -1.99 -2.45 -18.52
CA VAL A 35 -1.12 -3.36 -19.29
C VAL A 35 -1.49 -4.83 -19.02
N LEU A 36 -1.72 -5.19 -17.75
CA LEU A 36 -2.15 -6.54 -17.38
C LEU A 36 -3.55 -6.87 -17.90
N GLY A 37 -4.47 -5.92 -17.89
CA GLY A 37 -5.80 -6.06 -18.49
C GLY A 37 -5.73 -6.27 -20.01
N VAL A 38 -4.89 -5.50 -20.69
CA VAL A 38 -4.66 -5.67 -22.14
C VAL A 38 -4.02 -7.03 -22.41
N ALA A 39 -3.04 -7.47 -21.61
CA ALA A 39 -2.45 -8.80 -21.76
C ALA A 39 -3.51 -9.91 -21.59
N ALA A 40 -4.37 -9.81 -20.60
CA ALA A 40 -5.49 -10.76 -20.44
C ALA A 40 -6.40 -10.79 -21.68
N LEU A 41 -6.75 -9.61 -22.22
CA LEU A 41 -7.57 -9.50 -23.43
C LEU A 41 -6.90 -10.14 -24.66
N VAL A 42 -5.58 -9.92 -24.85
CA VAL A 42 -4.81 -10.55 -25.92
C VAL A 42 -4.89 -12.07 -25.83
N TYR A 43 -4.77 -12.63 -24.63
CA TYR A 43 -4.89 -14.09 -24.43
C TYR A 43 -6.33 -14.60 -24.60
N VAL A 44 -7.35 -13.81 -24.30
CA VAL A 44 -8.76 -14.14 -24.64
C VAL A 44 -8.93 -14.20 -26.17
N VAL A 45 -8.44 -13.22 -26.90
CA VAL A 45 -8.48 -13.21 -28.38
C VAL A 45 -7.70 -14.41 -28.93
N ARG A 46 -6.50 -14.69 -28.42
CA ARG A 46 -5.72 -15.86 -28.80
C ARG A 46 -6.49 -17.16 -28.60
N TYR A 47 -7.17 -17.30 -27.45
CA TYR A 47 -8.01 -18.47 -27.20
C TYR A 47 -9.17 -18.59 -28.20
N ALA A 48 -9.85 -17.50 -28.51
CA ALA A 48 -10.89 -17.49 -29.55
C ALA A 48 -10.35 -17.91 -30.93
N LEU A 49 -9.17 -17.44 -31.30
CA LEU A 49 -8.51 -17.83 -32.56
C LEU A 49 -8.16 -19.32 -32.57
N LEU A 50 -7.75 -19.89 -31.43
CA LEU A 50 -7.50 -21.34 -31.32
C LEU A 50 -8.79 -22.15 -31.54
N ILE A 51 -9.93 -21.70 -31.01
CA ILE A 51 -11.24 -22.33 -31.25
C ILE A 51 -11.62 -22.27 -32.73
N VAL A 52 -11.46 -21.10 -33.35
CA VAL A 52 -11.73 -20.93 -34.79
C VAL A 52 -10.82 -21.83 -35.62
N ASN A 53 -9.54 -21.87 -35.32
CA ASN A 53 -8.57 -22.70 -36.04
C ASN A 53 -8.85 -24.22 -35.94
N ARG A 54 -9.56 -24.63 -34.88
CA ARG A 54 -9.99 -26.03 -34.73
C ARG A 54 -11.02 -26.45 -35.80
N ASN A 55 -11.87 -25.51 -36.24
CA ASN A 55 -12.96 -25.75 -37.16
C ASN A 55 -12.64 -25.32 -38.60
N THR A 56 -11.81 -24.30 -38.75
CA THR A 56 -11.42 -23.72 -40.04
C THR A 56 -9.94 -23.35 -40.01
N LEU A 57 -9.17 -23.78 -41.00
CA LEU A 57 -7.73 -23.45 -41.06
C LEU A 57 -7.56 -21.91 -41.16
N LEU A 58 -6.94 -21.35 -40.14
CA LEU A 58 -6.56 -19.93 -40.12
C LEU A 58 -5.38 -19.67 -41.07
N ASN A 59 -5.35 -18.49 -41.63
CA ASN A 59 -4.19 -17.99 -42.38
C ASN A 59 -2.97 -17.98 -41.43
N SER A 60 -1.83 -18.51 -41.90
CA SER A 60 -0.58 -18.62 -41.14
C SER A 60 -0.09 -17.28 -40.58
N TRP A 61 -0.32 -16.16 -41.30
CA TRP A 61 0.05 -14.83 -40.85
C TRP A 61 -0.78 -14.37 -39.65
N VAL A 62 -2.08 -14.73 -39.59
CA VAL A 62 -2.95 -14.43 -38.46
C VAL A 62 -2.50 -15.23 -37.21
N ALA A 63 -2.19 -16.49 -37.40
CA ALA A 63 -1.68 -17.34 -36.29
C ALA A 63 -0.35 -16.79 -35.77
N ALA A 64 0.62 -16.52 -36.65
CA ALA A 64 1.91 -15.95 -36.25
C ALA A 64 1.77 -14.59 -35.56
N GLY A 65 0.89 -13.73 -36.10
CA GLY A 65 0.60 -12.42 -35.49
C GLY A 65 0.04 -12.55 -34.07
N ALA A 66 -0.87 -13.49 -33.84
CA ALA A 66 -1.43 -13.74 -32.50
C ALA A 66 -0.38 -14.25 -31.51
N ASP A 67 0.56 -15.08 -31.96
CA ASP A 67 1.66 -15.57 -31.12
C ASP A 67 2.62 -14.44 -30.73
N TRP A 68 3.06 -13.62 -31.70
CA TRP A 68 3.92 -12.48 -31.42
C TRP A 68 3.26 -11.44 -30.51
N LEU A 69 1.96 -11.17 -30.72
CA LEU A 69 1.20 -10.28 -29.86
C LEU A 69 1.13 -10.80 -28.42
N GLY A 70 0.96 -12.12 -28.26
CA GLY A 70 1.01 -12.77 -26.96
C GLY A 70 2.37 -12.62 -26.27
N VAL A 71 3.47 -12.78 -27.01
CA VAL A 71 4.83 -12.58 -26.48
C VAL A 71 5.04 -11.12 -26.06
N LEU A 72 4.70 -10.17 -26.91
CA LEU A 72 4.84 -8.74 -26.61
C LEU A 72 4.01 -8.33 -25.37
N ALA A 73 2.77 -8.79 -25.30
CA ALA A 73 1.90 -8.55 -24.16
C ALA A 73 2.50 -9.11 -22.85
N SER A 74 3.09 -10.32 -22.92
CA SER A 74 3.74 -10.95 -21.77
C SER A 74 4.98 -10.17 -21.30
N VAL A 75 5.82 -9.72 -22.23
CA VAL A 75 7.01 -8.91 -21.91
C VAL A 75 6.59 -7.58 -21.29
N ALA A 76 5.59 -6.91 -21.87
CA ALA A 76 5.06 -5.67 -21.32
C ALA A 76 4.47 -5.86 -19.91
N ALA A 77 3.74 -6.96 -19.68
CA ALA A 77 3.17 -7.30 -18.38
C ALA A 77 4.27 -7.53 -17.33
N VAL A 78 5.32 -8.27 -17.66
CA VAL A 78 6.47 -8.48 -16.75
C VAL A 78 7.15 -7.15 -16.42
N ALA A 79 7.42 -6.32 -17.42
CA ALA A 79 8.02 -5.00 -17.21
C ALA A 79 7.16 -4.11 -16.30
N ALA A 80 5.82 -4.11 -16.49
CA ALA A 80 4.89 -3.35 -15.67
C ALA A 80 4.88 -3.84 -14.21
N VAL A 81 4.89 -5.15 -13.97
CA VAL A 81 4.94 -5.72 -12.60
C VAL A 81 6.25 -5.38 -11.92
N LEU A 82 7.38 -5.49 -12.62
CA LEU A 82 8.69 -5.14 -12.07
C LEU A 82 8.78 -3.64 -11.72
N ALA A 83 8.28 -2.76 -12.61
CA ALA A 83 8.24 -1.33 -12.35
C ALA A 83 7.38 -1.00 -11.14
N SER A 84 6.18 -1.57 -11.04
CA SER A 84 5.29 -1.40 -9.88
C SER A 84 5.92 -1.89 -8.59
N GLY A 85 6.53 -3.08 -8.61
CA GLY A 85 7.22 -3.65 -7.46
C GLY A 85 8.37 -2.76 -7.00
N ALA A 86 9.23 -2.32 -7.92
CA ALA A 86 10.36 -1.44 -7.62
C ALA A 86 9.88 -0.11 -6.99
N MET A 87 8.85 0.52 -7.56
CA MET A 87 8.30 1.77 -7.03
C MET A 87 7.72 1.60 -5.62
N LEU A 88 6.98 0.52 -5.37
CA LEU A 88 6.43 0.24 -4.04
C LEU A 88 7.53 -0.07 -3.02
N ILE A 89 8.59 -0.79 -3.41
CA ILE A 89 9.72 -1.08 -2.51
C ILE A 89 10.47 0.20 -2.16
N LEU A 90 10.77 1.05 -3.14
CA LEU A 90 11.43 2.33 -2.90
C LEU A 90 10.61 3.24 -1.99
N TRP A 91 9.30 3.30 -2.23
CA TRP A 91 8.37 4.02 -1.36
C TRP A 91 8.37 3.45 0.06
N LEU A 92 8.27 2.13 0.21
CA LEU A 92 8.25 1.46 1.51
C LEU A 92 9.52 1.77 2.31
N ILE A 93 10.69 1.68 1.68
CA ILE A 93 12.00 1.97 2.31
C ILE A 93 12.06 3.43 2.78
N ALA A 94 11.69 4.38 1.91
CA ALA A 94 11.72 5.79 2.24
C ALA A 94 10.73 6.13 3.37
N ARG A 95 9.51 5.58 3.31
CA ARG A 95 8.47 5.84 4.30
C ARG A 95 8.81 5.24 5.67
N ARG A 96 9.35 4.00 5.69
CA ARG A 96 9.83 3.38 6.94
C ARG A 96 10.92 4.22 7.59
N ALA A 97 11.92 4.63 6.82
CA ALA A 97 12.99 5.48 7.35
C ALA A 97 12.45 6.79 7.96
N ALA A 98 11.50 7.43 7.30
CA ALA A 98 10.84 8.64 7.81
C ALA A 98 10.00 8.37 9.08
N ALA A 99 9.25 7.27 9.13
CA ALA A 99 8.43 6.91 10.26
C ALA A 99 9.27 6.59 11.52
N PHE A 100 10.36 5.82 11.37
CA PHE A 100 11.28 5.54 12.48
C PHE A 100 11.99 6.82 12.96
N ALA A 101 12.45 7.67 12.05
CA ALA A 101 13.07 8.96 12.42
C ALA A 101 12.09 9.87 13.17
N HIS A 102 10.81 9.90 12.79
CA HIS A 102 9.78 10.67 13.50
C HIS A 102 9.61 10.23 14.96
N HIS A 103 9.79 8.94 15.26
CA HIS A 103 9.75 8.41 16.62
C HIS A 103 11.10 8.47 17.35
N GLY A 104 12.12 9.06 16.73
CA GLY A 104 13.47 9.12 17.30
C GLY A 104 14.17 7.76 17.38
N LEU A 105 13.70 6.77 16.62
CA LEU A 105 14.22 5.41 16.60
C LEU A 105 15.04 5.16 15.33
N PRO A 106 16.15 4.40 15.41
CA PRO A 106 16.84 3.95 14.20
C PRO A 106 16.04 2.86 13.50
N GLU A 107 16.04 2.86 12.16
CA GLU A 107 15.44 1.76 11.39
C GLU A 107 16.23 0.47 11.68
N PRO A 108 15.60 -0.59 12.21
CA PRO A 108 16.29 -1.82 12.62
C PRO A 108 16.80 -2.65 11.43
N ARG A 109 16.32 -2.36 10.21
CA ARG A 109 16.65 -3.14 9.01
C ARG A 109 17.37 -2.29 7.97
N SER A 110 18.43 -2.88 7.40
CA SER A 110 19.13 -2.21 6.30
C SER A 110 18.26 -2.17 5.03
N PRO A 111 18.40 -1.15 4.17
CA PRO A 111 17.72 -1.08 2.88
C PRO A 111 17.91 -2.35 2.03
N ARG A 112 19.10 -2.96 2.09
CA ARG A 112 19.41 -4.21 1.38
C ARG A 112 18.57 -5.38 1.88
N ALA A 113 18.36 -5.49 3.19
CA ALA A 113 17.50 -6.53 3.77
C ALA A 113 16.04 -6.34 3.37
N LEU A 114 15.54 -5.11 3.33
CA LEU A 114 14.19 -4.80 2.85
C LEU A 114 14.03 -5.16 1.37
N TRP A 115 15.01 -4.83 0.52
CA TRP A 115 15.03 -5.25 -0.89
C TRP A 115 15.02 -6.77 -1.01
N ALA A 116 15.91 -7.46 -0.31
CA ALA A 116 15.99 -8.92 -0.37
C ALA A 116 14.68 -9.58 0.05
N GLY A 117 14.07 -9.15 1.15
CA GLY A 117 12.79 -9.67 1.62
C GLY A 117 11.60 -9.39 0.68
N CYS A 118 11.69 -8.37 -0.19
CA CYS A 118 10.64 -8.06 -1.15
C CYS A 118 10.87 -8.67 -2.54
N VAL A 119 12.12 -8.99 -2.92
CA VAL A 119 12.46 -9.44 -4.28
C VAL A 119 12.70 -10.94 -4.34
N VAL A 120 13.28 -11.54 -3.29
CA VAL A 120 13.59 -12.98 -3.30
C VAL A 120 12.30 -13.79 -3.37
N PRO A 121 12.13 -14.65 -4.40
CA PRO A 121 10.94 -15.49 -4.54
C PRO A 121 10.67 -16.33 -3.29
N LEU A 122 9.40 -16.58 -2.96
CA LEU A 122 8.91 -17.24 -1.75
C LEU A 122 9.15 -16.44 -0.46
N ALA A 123 10.35 -15.88 -0.24
CA ALA A 123 10.61 -15.01 0.91
C ALA A 123 9.72 -13.76 0.86
N ASN A 124 9.50 -13.21 -0.32
CA ASN A 124 8.67 -12.02 -0.52
C ASN A 124 7.20 -12.22 -0.12
N LEU A 125 6.66 -13.44 -0.25
CA LEU A 125 5.29 -13.76 0.17
C LEU A 125 5.09 -13.66 1.69
N LEU A 126 6.17 -13.81 2.46
CA LEU A 126 6.15 -13.74 3.93
C LEU A 126 6.64 -12.38 4.44
N TRP A 127 7.79 -11.92 3.94
CA TRP A 127 8.46 -10.74 4.50
C TRP A 127 7.84 -9.42 4.03
N ALA A 128 7.41 -9.31 2.77
CA ALA A 128 6.83 -8.06 2.29
C ALA A 128 5.55 -7.65 3.05
N PRO A 129 4.56 -8.54 3.30
CA PRO A 129 3.42 -8.19 4.14
C PRO A 129 3.82 -7.87 5.59
N VAL A 130 4.82 -8.55 6.15
CA VAL A 130 5.34 -8.24 7.50
C VAL A 130 5.87 -6.82 7.56
N TYR A 131 6.67 -6.39 6.57
CA TYR A 131 7.20 -5.01 6.53
C TYR A 131 6.11 -3.95 6.41
N VAL A 132 5.07 -4.24 5.65
CA VAL A 132 3.90 -3.35 5.51
C VAL A 132 3.09 -3.29 6.81
N ILE A 133 2.91 -4.43 7.49
CA ILE A 133 2.22 -4.49 8.78
C ILE A 133 2.99 -3.74 9.86
N GLU A 134 4.32 -3.93 9.95
CA GLU A 134 5.17 -3.20 10.90
C GLU A 134 5.06 -1.68 10.70
N LEU A 135 5.12 -1.22 9.43
CA LEU A 135 4.92 0.19 9.13
C LEU A 135 3.53 0.69 9.53
N ALA A 136 2.50 -0.11 9.25
CA ALA A 136 1.12 0.22 9.59
C ALA A 136 0.89 0.35 11.10
N ILE A 137 1.57 -0.48 11.89
CA ILE A 137 1.53 -0.41 13.37
C ILE A 137 2.27 0.84 13.85
N LEU A 138 3.46 1.11 13.27
CA LEU A 138 4.27 2.26 13.65
C LEU A 138 3.57 3.60 13.40
N GLU A 139 2.79 3.70 12.30
CA GLU A 139 2.02 4.90 11.95
C GLU A 139 0.58 4.91 12.52
N ASP A 140 0.21 3.95 13.40
CA ASP A 140 -1.15 3.78 13.94
C ASP A 140 -2.25 3.64 12.86
N HIS A 141 -1.89 3.10 11.69
CA HIS A 141 -2.82 2.88 10.58
C HIS A 141 -3.37 1.45 10.49
N TYR A 142 -2.84 0.51 11.30
CA TYR A 142 -3.14 -0.92 11.17
C TYR A 142 -4.63 -1.25 11.22
N ALA A 143 -5.38 -0.68 12.16
CA ALA A 143 -6.81 -0.94 12.32
C ALA A 143 -7.60 -0.63 11.03
N ARG A 144 -7.18 0.40 10.29
CA ARG A 144 -7.83 0.87 9.06
C ARG A 144 -7.46 0.03 7.84
N ILE A 145 -6.17 -0.36 7.72
CA ILE A 145 -5.65 -0.98 6.49
C ILE A 145 -5.44 -2.48 6.58
N ARG A 146 -5.70 -3.13 7.73
CA ARG A 146 -5.53 -4.58 7.90
C ARG A 146 -6.28 -5.41 6.85
N ARG A 147 -7.54 -5.02 6.54
CA ARG A 147 -8.35 -5.72 5.51
C ARG A 147 -7.76 -5.58 4.11
N PRO A 148 -7.42 -4.37 3.61
CA PRO A 148 -6.67 -4.20 2.38
C PRO A 148 -5.36 -5.01 2.33
N ILE A 149 -4.57 -5.06 3.40
CA ILE A 149 -3.32 -5.84 3.46
C ILE A 149 -3.60 -7.34 3.27
N VAL A 150 -4.59 -7.90 3.97
CA VAL A 150 -4.95 -9.31 3.83
C VAL A 150 -5.46 -9.61 2.42
N GLN A 151 -6.32 -8.76 1.86
CA GLN A 151 -6.83 -8.91 0.49
C GLN A 151 -5.70 -8.88 -0.54
N TRP A 152 -4.77 -7.94 -0.41
CA TRP A 152 -3.58 -7.86 -1.25
C TRP A 152 -2.73 -9.12 -1.14
N TRP A 153 -2.45 -9.58 0.08
CA TRP A 153 -1.64 -10.78 0.31
C TRP A 153 -2.29 -12.04 -0.29
N VAL A 154 -3.59 -12.26 -0.05
CA VAL A 154 -4.33 -13.40 -0.61
C VAL A 154 -4.34 -13.35 -2.15
N ALA A 155 -4.62 -12.19 -2.75
CA ALA A 155 -4.57 -12.02 -4.20
C ALA A 155 -3.16 -12.29 -4.75
N TRP A 156 -2.11 -11.87 -4.03
CA TRP A 156 -0.73 -12.11 -4.43
C TRP A 156 -0.35 -13.58 -4.38
N VAL A 157 -0.69 -14.29 -3.29
CA VAL A 157 -0.45 -15.74 -3.19
C VAL A 157 -1.21 -16.49 -4.30
N ALA A 158 -2.47 -16.15 -4.54
CA ALA A 158 -3.26 -16.76 -5.61
C ALA A 158 -2.64 -16.49 -6.99
N SER A 159 -2.24 -15.24 -7.27
CA SER A 159 -1.57 -14.87 -8.51
C SER A 159 -0.26 -15.64 -8.70
N TYR A 160 0.53 -15.78 -7.63
CA TYR A 160 1.78 -16.54 -7.67
C TYR A 160 1.54 -18.01 -8.03
N LEU A 161 0.58 -18.67 -7.37
CA LEU A 161 0.25 -20.07 -7.63
C LEU A 161 -0.24 -20.29 -9.06
N VAL A 162 -1.14 -19.45 -9.56
CA VAL A 162 -1.64 -19.54 -10.94
C VAL A 162 -0.53 -19.26 -11.95
N SER A 163 0.37 -18.31 -11.68
CA SER A 163 1.51 -18.02 -12.56
C SER A 163 2.50 -19.18 -12.64
N VAL A 164 2.80 -19.83 -11.51
CA VAL A 164 3.64 -21.05 -11.48
C VAL A 164 2.98 -22.18 -12.25
N PHE A 165 1.67 -22.37 -12.07
CA PHE A 165 0.91 -23.38 -12.82
C PHE A 165 0.88 -23.07 -14.33
N ALA A 166 0.66 -21.81 -14.73
CA ALA A 166 0.71 -21.38 -16.11
C ALA A 166 2.10 -21.64 -16.74
N MET A 167 3.16 -21.36 -16.00
CA MET A 167 4.52 -21.64 -16.43
C MET A 167 4.76 -23.14 -16.58
N ALA A 168 4.34 -23.95 -15.62
CA ALA A 168 4.48 -25.40 -15.69
C ALA A 168 3.74 -26.01 -16.90
N THR A 169 2.54 -25.49 -17.23
CA THR A 169 1.73 -25.98 -18.35
C THR A 169 2.12 -25.36 -19.70
N SER A 170 3.01 -24.36 -19.73
CA SER A 170 3.47 -23.72 -20.99
C SER A 170 4.28 -24.64 -21.88
N PHE A 171 4.79 -25.75 -21.35
CA PHE A 171 5.55 -26.76 -22.10
C PHE A 171 4.67 -27.79 -22.83
N ALA A 172 3.33 -27.71 -22.68
CA ALA A 172 2.41 -28.58 -23.40
C ALA A 172 2.52 -28.37 -24.92
N ARG A 173 2.54 -29.48 -25.67
CA ARG A 173 2.69 -29.46 -27.14
C ARG A 173 1.45 -29.94 -27.87
N ASP A 174 0.50 -30.54 -27.16
CA ASP A 174 -0.78 -30.97 -27.71
C ASP A 174 -1.78 -29.81 -27.75
N ALA A 175 -2.71 -29.87 -28.69
CA ALA A 175 -3.69 -28.79 -28.91
C ALA A 175 -4.52 -28.47 -27.67
N GLN A 176 -4.89 -29.50 -26.87
CA GLN A 176 -5.67 -29.30 -25.65
C GLN A 176 -4.85 -28.61 -24.56
N GLY A 177 -3.59 -29.02 -24.37
CA GLY A 177 -2.68 -28.42 -23.41
C GLY A 177 -2.40 -26.95 -23.73
N ILE A 178 -2.18 -26.60 -25.03
CA ILE A 178 -2.01 -25.22 -25.48
C ILE A 178 -3.25 -24.39 -25.17
N ALA A 179 -4.45 -24.92 -25.45
CA ALA A 179 -5.71 -24.21 -25.16
C ALA A 179 -5.90 -24.00 -23.66
N ASN A 180 -5.67 -25.03 -22.82
CA ASN A 180 -5.75 -24.95 -21.37
C ASN A 180 -4.75 -23.94 -20.79
N ASN A 181 -3.50 -23.96 -21.28
CA ASN A 181 -2.50 -22.98 -20.87
C ASN A 181 -2.92 -21.54 -21.22
N THR A 182 -3.46 -21.35 -22.44
CA THR A 182 -3.93 -20.03 -22.89
C THR A 182 -5.01 -19.46 -21.95
N ILE A 183 -5.98 -20.29 -21.52
CA ILE A 183 -6.98 -19.89 -20.52
C ILE A 183 -6.31 -19.60 -19.16
N THR A 184 -5.39 -20.45 -18.73
CA THR A 184 -4.67 -20.25 -17.46
C THR A 184 -3.91 -18.91 -17.47
N MET A 185 -3.31 -18.51 -18.59
CA MET A 185 -2.65 -17.22 -18.74
C MET A 185 -3.64 -16.04 -18.61
N VAL A 186 -4.87 -16.16 -19.12
CA VAL A 186 -5.91 -15.14 -18.87
C VAL A 186 -6.13 -14.94 -17.38
N PHE A 187 -6.32 -16.02 -16.64
CA PHE A 187 -6.50 -15.95 -15.18
C PHE A 187 -5.26 -15.40 -14.47
N ALA A 188 -4.06 -15.79 -14.90
CA ALA A 188 -2.81 -15.27 -14.35
C ALA A 188 -2.71 -13.76 -14.47
N TYR A 189 -3.01 -13.18 -15.65
CA TYR A 189 -2.99 -11.73 -15.85
C TYR A 189 -4.09 -11.01 -15.09
N LEU A 190 -5.31 -11.57 -15.02
CA LEU A 190 -6.40 -10.98 -14.24
C LEU A 190 -6.08 -10.96 -12.74
N LEU A 191 -5.53 -12.04 -12.20
CA LEU A 191 -5.09 -12.10 -10.80
C LEU A 191 -3.92 -11.18 -10.51
N ALA A 192 -2.96 -11.05 -11.46
CA ALA A 192 -1.88 -10.09 -11.35
C ALA A 192 -2.42 -8.65 -11.33
N ALA A 193 -3.37 -8.31 -12.22
CA ALA A 193 -4.03 -7.00 -12.22
C ALA A 193 -4.76 -6.73 -10.89
N LEU A 194 -5.49 -7.72 -10.36
CA LEU A 194 -6.16 -7.64 -9.08
C LEU A 194 -5.15 -7.42 -7.93
N THR A 195 -4.00 -8.10 -7.97
CA THR A 195 -2.93 -7.95 -6.97
C THR A 195 -2.36 -6.54 -6.99
N VAL A 196 -2.07 -5.98 -8.17
CA VAL A 196 -1.59 -4.59 -8.30
C VAL A 196 -2.65 -3.60 -7.84
N ALA A 197 -3.92 -3.81 -8.19
CA ALA A 197 -5.02 -2.97 -7.73
C ALA A 197 -5.23 -3.06 -6.20
N ALA A 198 -5.06 -4.23 -5.60
CA ALA A 198 -5.10 -4.40 -4.16
C ALA A 198 -3.91 -3.72 -3.46
N ALA A 199 -2.69 -3.81 -4.04
CA ALA A 199 -1.51 -3.07 -3.56
C ALA A 199 -1.74 -1.55 -3.62
N ALA A 200 -2.38 -1.05 -4.69
CA ALA A 200 -2.75 0.36 -4.79
C ALA A 200 -3.71 0.79 -3.66
N ARG A 201 -4.66 -0.06 -3.26
CA ARG A 201 -5.54 0.22 -2.11
C ARG A 201 -4.78 0.27 -0.79
N VAL A 202 -3.79 -0.58 -0.60
CA VAL A 202 -2.91 -0.53 0.58
C VAL A 202 -2.14 0.78 0.59
N PHE A 203 -1.49 1.13 -0.53
CA PHE A 203 -0.77 2.40 -0.71
C PHE A 203 -1.67 3.61 -0.40
N GLU A 204 -2.86 3.70 -1.00
CA GLU A 204 -3.83 4.77 -0.73
C GLU A 204 -4.27 4.81 0.73
N GLY A 205 -4.34 3.65 1.39
CA GLY A 205 -4.62 3.56 2.82
C GLY A 205 -3.60 4.29 3.68
N PHE A 206 -2.32 4.29 3.29
CA PHE A 206 -1.27 5.06 3.95
C PHE A 206 -1.29 6.55 3.62
N GLU A 207 -1.66 6.91 2.37
CA GLU A 207 -1.67 8.30 1.91
C GLU A 207 -2.87 9.11 2.43
N ARG A 208 -3.97 8.45 2.80
CA ARG A 208 -5.13 9.13 3.38
C ARG A 208 -4.77 9.69 4.74
N LYS A 209 -4.79 11.01 4.87
CA LYS A 209 -4.69 11.68 6.18
C LYS A 209 -5.79 11.14 7.09
N PRO A 210 -5.51 10.92 8.40
CA PRO A 210 -6.57 10.67 9.35
C PRO A 210 -7.57 11.81 9.22
N VAL A 211 -8.86 11.48 9.10
CA VAL A 211 -9.90 12.49 9.29
C VAL A 211 -9.76 12.90 10.74
N GLU A 212 -9.19 14.07 11.00
CA GLU A 212 -9.21 14.66 12.31
C GLU A 212 -10.69 14.83 12.66
N ARG A 213 -11.22 13.87 13.43
CA ARG A 213 -12.49 14.13 14.10
C ARG A 213 -12.22 15.35 14.96
N PRO A 214 -12.99 16.45 14.82
CA PRO A 214 -12.84 17.56 15.70
C PRO A 214 -12.91 16.97 17.11
N ALA A 215 -11.81 17.06 17.84
CA ALA A 215 -11.79 16.64 19.22
C ALA A 215 -12.90 17.50 19.86
N HIS A 216 -14.01 16.87 20.26
CA HIS A 216 -14.98 17.52 21.11
C HIS A 216 -14.24 17.79 22.41
N ARG A 217 -13.54 18.89 22.43
CA ARG A 217 -12.94 19.42 23.63
C ARG A 217 -14.13 19.87 24.47
N TRP A 218 -14.52 19.01 25.39
CA TRP A 218 -15.41 19.40 26.45
C TRP A 218 -14.68 20.50 27.19
N VAL A 219 -14.99 21.75 26.85
CA VAL A 219 -14.61 22.89 27.67
C VAL A 219 -15.53 22.79 28.87
N VAL A 220 -14.99 22.28 29.98
CA VAL A 220 -15.64 22.46 31.27
C VAL A 220 -15.66 23.96 31.48
N VAL A 221 -16.77 24.61 31.14
CA VAL A 221 -17.02 25.96 31.55
C VAL A 221 -17.12 25.84 33.06
N SER A 222 -16.07 26.28 33.79
CA SER A 222 -16.18 26.54 35.20
C SER A 222 -17.30 27.54 35.32
N GLU A 223 -18.45 27.10 35.83
CA GLU A 223 -19.49 27.99 36.25
C GLU A 223 -18.80 28.94 37.24
N ASP A 224 -18.51 30.17 36.80
CA ASP A 224 -18.01 31.19 37.67
C ASP A 224 -19.04 31.31 38.80
N ARG A 225 -18.60 30.77 39.94
CA ARG A 225 -19.39 30.86 41.17
C ARG A 225 -19.76 32.32 41.31
N ALA A 226 -21.05 32.64 41.08
CA ALA A 226 -21.55 33.95 41.26
C ALA A 226 -20.98 34.50 42.60
N PRO A 227 -20.42 35.69 42.63
CA PRO A 227 -19.82 36.19 43.86
C PRO A 227 -20.89 36.14 44.97
N THR A 228 -20.57 35.43 46.03
CA THR A 228 -21.42 35.34 47.23
C THR A 228 -21.75 36.75 47.60
N PRO A 229 -23.06 37.16 47.69
CA PRO A 229 -23.42 38.50 48.08
C PRO A 229 -22.80 38.75 49.47
N ALA A 230 -22.05 39.85 49.55
CA ALA A 230 -21.45 40.25 50.83
C ALA A 230 -22.51 40.29 51.92
N PRO A 231 -22.21 39.86 53.19
CA PRO A 231 -23.16 39.96 54.29
C PRO A 231 -23.58 41.42 54.39
N VAL A 232 -24.87 41.64 54.26
CA VAL A 232 -25.45 42.95 54.54
C VAL A 232 -25.24 43.21 56.02
N GLU A 233 -24.33 44.11 56.32
CA GLU A 233 -24.04 44.58 57.66
C GLU A 233 -25.29 45.29 58.20
N LEU A 234 -26.07 44.61 59.04
CA LEU A 234 -27.21 45.15 59.76
C LEU A 234 -26.71 45.96 60.99
N GLU A 235 -25.72 46.80 60.74
CA GLU A 235 -25.29 47.81 61.73
C GLU A 235 -25.98 49.15 61.46
N GLY A 236 -27.02 49.45 62.17
CA GLY A 236 -27.62 50.76 62.12
C GLY A 236 -29.07 50.88 62.58
N ARG A 237 -29.71 49.82 63.05
CA ARG A 237 -31.13 49.91 63.40
C ARG A 237 -31.47 49.68 64.91
N GLU A 238 -30.49 49.36 65.71
CA GLU A 238 -30.74 49.18 67.16
C GLU A 238 -30.40 50.39 68.03
N ALA A 239 -29.81 51.47 67.44
CA ALA A 239 -29.45 52.65 68.17
C ALA A 239 -30.57 53.74 68.22
N ALA A 240 -31.70 53.53 67.51
CA ALA A 240 -32.78 54.52 67.45
C ALA A 240 -34.02 54.22 68.32
N ALA A 241 -34.03 53.06 69.05
CA ALA A 241 -35.20 52.65 69.85
C ALA A 241 -35.04 52.82 71.37
N LEU A 242 -34.00 53.51 71.83
CA LEU A 242 -33.76 53.72 73.26
C LEU A 242 -33.63 55.19 73.63
N ARG A 243 -34.37 56.08 72.95
CA ARG A 243 -34.56 57.45 73.38
C ARG A 243 -36.01 57.93 73.08
N VAL A 244 -36.92 57.51 73.95
CA VAL A 244 -38.08 58.28 74.46
C VAL A 244 -38.42 57.76 75.84
#